data_d79128379e9aebd0f4a5be3556d94c5f
#
_entry.id   d79128379e9aebd0f4a5be3556d94c5f
#
_cell.length_a   1.000
_cell.length_b   1.000
_cell.length_c   1.000
_cell.angle_alpha   90.00
_cell.angle_beta   90.00
_cell.angle_gamma   90.00
#
_symmetry.space_group_name_H-M   'P 1'
#
loop_
_entity.id
_entity.type
_entity.pdbx_description
1 polymer ?
#
loop_
_entity_poly.entity_id
_entity_poly.type
_entity_poly.pdbx_seq_one_letter_code
_entity_poly.pdbx_strand_id
1 'polypeptide(L)'
;MDIEFVVNPLPTFTVDDDLTVCINLPPIPIGVTSAEGDYTYTWTHTYNGVNSPFPTSGPTIFIGVGGIYYVTATDVDTGCQRTLSIFVEESETASFDLDEDGTITEDEYKYFVEVKDLTNDNNNTVRIKNLTDLGIGDYEFAIDDPTGPYQDDPFFENVRPGIHTIYIRDKKGCGIGQFDVSVIGYKKYFTPNGDGIQDTWRILGINEFFQPNSKVYIFDRYGKLLKELDPVLDGWDGTFIGRPMPQTDYWFRVFLEDGREFKGHFSLVRGFD
;
A
#
# COMPACT_ATOMS: atom_id res chain seq x y z
N MET A 1 43.88 50.81 37.29
CA MET A 1 43.68 50.25 35.96
C MET A 1 42.31 49.56 35.99
N ASP A 2 41.31 50.25 35.45
CA ASP A 2 39.95 49.69 35.41
C ASP A 2 39.91 48.72 34.25
N ILE A 3 39.52 47.48 34.55
CA ILE A 3 39.31 46.45 33.51
C ILE A 3 37.83 46.51 33.12
N GLU A 4 37.56 46.97 31.95
CA GLU A 4 36.19 46.98 31.37
C GLU A 4 35.94 45.57 30.78
N PHE A 5 34.92 44.87 31.26
CA PHE A 5 34.45 43.62 30.71
C PHE A 5 33.36 43.90 29.71
N VAL A 6 33.60 43.56 28.46
CA VAL A 6 32.57 43.59 27.43
C VAL A 6 31.94 42.20 27.34
N VAL A 7 30.63 42.11 27.57
CA VAL A 7 29.86 40.88 27.40
C VAL A 7 29.15 40.98 26.03
N ASN A 8 29.59 40.18 25.11
CA ASN A 8 28.93 40.08 23.81
C ASN A 8 27.70 39.18 23.87
N PRO A 9 26.59 39.51 23.20
CA PRO A 9 25.41 38.65 23.15
C PRO A 9 25.71 37.38 22.35
N LEU A 10 24.98 36.30 22.67
CA LEU A 10 25.01 35.07 21.89
C LEU A 10 24.23 35.25 20.57
N PRO A 11 24.57 34.53 19.52
CA PRO A 11 23.81 34.50 18.28
C PRO A 11 22.32 34.27 18.50
N THR A 12 21.47 35.08 17.85
CA THR A 12 20.02 34.96 17.89
C THR A 12 19.53 34.36 16.61
N PHE A 13 19.02 33.14 16.69
CA PHE A 13 18.45 32.42 15.55
C PHE A 13 17.46 31.34 16.01
N THR A 14 16.62 30.88 15.08
CA THR A 14 15.68 29.77 15.24
C THR A 14 15.96 28.69 14.17
N VAL A 15 15.46 27.51 14.36
CA VAL A 15 15.61 26.36 13.47
C VAL A 15 14.26 25.74 13.19
N ASP A 16 14.21 24.88 12.16
CA ASP A 16 13.07 24.02 11.92
C ASP A 16 12.80 23.09 13.10
N ASP A 17 11.54 22.66 13.25
CA ASP A 17 11.10 21.82 14.36
C ASP A 17 10.15 20.73 13.83
N ASP A 18 10.08 19.58 14.52
CA ASP A 18 9.17 18.45 14.25
C ASP A 18 9.17 17.99 12.78
N LEU A 19 10.35 17.68 12.26
CA LEU A 19 10.53 17.27 10.88
C LEU A 19 10.51 15.74 10.71
N THR A 20 9.98 15.30 9.58
CA THR A 20 10.10 13.91 9.12
C THR A 20 10.86 13.86 7.79
N VAL A 21 11.83 12.96 7.70
CA VAL A 21 12.49 12.63 6.44
C VAL A 21 11.98 11.29 5.92
N CYS A 22 11.65 11.28 4.64
CA CYS A 22 11.28 10.04 3.95
C CYS A 22 12.53 9.39 3.38
N ILE A 23 13.01 8.32 4.01
CA ILE A 23 14.33 7.75 3.68
C ILE A 23 14.43 7.17 2.27
N ASN A 24 13.30 6.83 1.65
CA ASN A 24 13.20 6.34 0.27
C ASN A 24 12.89 7.45 -0.76
N LEU A 25 12.87 8.71 -0.35
CA LEU A 25 12.65 9.88 -1.20
C LEU A 25 13.90 10.79 -1.25
N PRO A 26 13.95 11.75 -2.19
CA PRO A 26 15.06 12.71 -2.25
C PRO A 26 15.25 13.50 -0.95
N PRO A 27 16.52 13.87 -0.60
CA PRO A 27 16.83 14.63 0.61
C PRO A 27 16.03 15.92 0.72
N ILE A 28 15.63 16.28 1.94
CA ILE A 28 14.91 17.51 2.25
C ILE A 28 15.84 18.57 2.86
N PRO A 29 15.58 19.87 2.65
CA PRO A 29 16.32 20.93 3.32
C PRO A 29 15.89 21.06 4.79
N ILE A 30 16.87 21.24 5.68
CA ILE A 30 16.66 21.68 7.06
C ILE A 30 17.57 22.88 7.37
N GLY A 31 17.19 23.72 8.31
CA GLY A 31 18.08 24.83 8.59
C GLY A 31 17.63 25.87 9.59
N VAL A 32 18.31 26.98 9.49
CA VAL A 32 18.03 28.20 10.25
C VAL A 32 16.88 28.94 9.60
N THR A 33 15.78 29.13 10.35
CA THR A 33 14.56 29.76 9.85
C THR A 33 14.51 31.28 10.09
N SER A 34 15.27 31.76 11.09
CA SER A 34 15.42 33.19 11.39
C SER A 34 16.79 33.43 12.01
N ALA A 35 17.49 34.47 11.58
CA ALA A 35 18.76 34.86 12.12
C ALA A 35 18.87 36.40 12.15
N GLU A 36 19.34 36.94 13.29
CA GLU A 36 19.60 38.36 13.49
C GLU A 36 21.11 38.55 13.69
N GLY A 37 21.81 38.88 12.66
CA GLY A 37 23.27 39.07 12.67
C GLY A 37 23.96 38.33 11.50
N ASP A 38 25.30 38.51 11.47
CA ASP A 38 26.15 37.88 10.48
C ASP A 38 26.88 36.69 11.15
N TYR A 39 26.47 35.47 10.74
CA TYR A 39 26.91 34.24 11.38
C TYR A 39 27.50 33.26 10.34
N THR A 40 28.52 32.54 10.77
CA THR A 40 28.94 31.28 10.11
C THR A 40 28.29 30.08 10.79
N TYR A 41 28.01 29.03 10.02
CA TYR A 41 27.30 27.84 10.52
C TYR A 41 28.12 26.58 10.34
N THR A 42 28.13 25.73 11.38
CA THR A 42 28.67 24.37 11.31
C THR A 42 27.63 23.39 11.82
N TRP A 43 27.63 22.18 11.25
CA TRP A 43 26.65 21.16 11.55
C TRP A 43 27.32 19.88 12.07
N THR A 44 26.66 19.22 13.01
CA THR A 44 26.96 17.84 13.39
C THR A 44 25.67 17.04 13.41
N HIS A 45 25.77 15.73 13.20
CA HIS A 45 24.65 14.80 13.16
C HIS A 45 24.89 13.64 14.11
N THR A 46 23.93 13.36 14.98
CA THR A 46 23.92 12.17 15.83
C THR A 46 22.90 11.18 15.34
N TYR A 47 23.40 10.02 14.87
CA TYR A 47 22.61 8.90 14.39
C TYR A 47 23.05 7.62 15.09
N ASN A 48 22.09 6.83 15.62
CA ASN A 48 22.37 5.60 16.39
C ASN A 48 23.42 5.81 17.52
N GLY A 49 23.39 6.99 18.17
CA GLY A 49 24.31 7.32 19.26
C GLY A 49 25.72 7.77 18.84
N VAL A 50 25.99 7.84 17.54
CA VAL A 50 27.28 8.30 16.99
C VAL A 50 27.12 9.73 16.48
N ASN A 51 27.91 10.67 17.05
CA ASN A 51 27.95 12.06 16.60
C ASN A 51 29.11 12.24 15.59
N SER A 52 28.81 12.79 14.42
CA SER A 52 29.75 13.05 13.33
C SER A 52 29.60 14.46 12.78
N PRO A 53 30.68 15.10 12.33
CA PRO A 53 30.58 16.35 11.59
C PRO A 53 29.78 16.15 10.31
N PHE A 54 28.89 17.10 9.99
CA PHE A 54 28.18 17.10 8.73
C PHE A 54 29.07 17.83 7.67
N PRO A 55 29.17 17.28 6.44
CA PRO A 55 30.21 17.75 5.49
C PRO A 55 29.95 19.12 4.89
N THR A 56 28.71 19.62 4.99
CA THR A 56 28.32 20.94 4.48
C THR A 56 28.21 21.98 5.60
N SER A 57 28.43 23.23 5.25
CA SER A 57 28.27 24.41 6.11
C SER A 57 27.25 25.37 5.50
N GLY A 58 26.79 26.34 6.28
CA GLY A 58 25.79 27.32 5.86
C GLY A 58 24.48 27.22 6.64
N PRO A 59 23.53 28.13 6.40
CA PRO A 59 22.29 28.18 7.17
C PRO A 59 21.34 27.02 6.86
N THR A 60 21.50 26.35 5.71
CA THR A 60 20.65 25.24 5.25
C THR A 60 21.51 24.07 4.78
N ILE A 61 21.11 22.85 5.14
CA ILE A 61 21.70 21.60 4.67
C ILE A 61 20.61 20.70 4.12
N PHE A 62 20.98 19.69 3.31
CA PHE A 62 20.06 18.67 2.79
C PHE A 62 20.31 17.35 3.49
N ILE A 63 19.25 16.71 3.97
CA ILE A 63 19.30 15.47 4.74
C ILE A 63 18.43 14.38 4.14
N GLY A 64 18.90 13.13 4.17
CA GLY A 64 18.17 11.95 3.71
C GLY A 64 18.01 10.88 4.81
N VAL A 65 18.42 11.16 6.04
CA VAL A 65 18.31 10.26 7.20
C VAL A 65 17.86 11.03 8.42
N GLY A 66 17.19 10.37 9.34
CA GLY A 66 16.73 10.97 10.61
C GLY A 66 17.84 11.16 11.64
N GLY A 67 17.45 11.42 12.88
CA GLY A 67 18.38 11.61 13.98
C GLY A 67 18.35 13.04 14.55
N ILE A 68 19.42 13.43 15.28
CA ILE A 68 19.52 14.75 15.86
C ILE A 68 20.61 15.54 15.13
N TYR A 69 20.20 16.63 14.50
CA TYR A 69 21.10 17.57 13.86
C TYR A 69 21.36 18.75 14.78
N TYR A 70 22.62 19.12 14.95
CA TYR A 70 23.02 20.29 15.73
C TYR A 70 23.63 21.33 14.79
N VAL A 71 23.12 22.55 14.83
CA VAL A 71 23.67 23.71 14.16
C VAL A 71 24.31 24.64 15.18
N THR A 72 25.58 24.96 14.94
CA THR A 72 26.30 25.97 15.71
C THR A 72 26.49 27.22 14.86
N ALA A 73 25.85 28.32 15.27
CA ALA A 73 26.10 29.63 14.72
C ALA A 73 27.26 30.31 15.47
N THR A 74 28.21 30.87 14.74
CA THR A 74 29.34 31.64 15.26
C THR A 74 29.23 33.07 14.71
N ASP A 75 29.13 34.04 15.59
CA ASP A 75 29.13 35.43 15.24
C ASP A 75 30.49 35.85 14.66
N VAL A 76 30.45 36.48 13.47
CA VAL A 76 31.65 36.79 12.66
C VAL A 76 32.55 37.80 13.35
N ASP A 77 31.98 38.77 14.06
CA ASP A 77 32.72 39.86 14.71
C ASP A 77 33.23 39.49 16.09
N THR A 78 32.42 38.81 16.90
CA THR A 78 32.71 38.52 18.30
C THR A 78 33.23 37.13 18.58
N GLY A 79 33.00 36.16 17.64
CA GLY A 79 33.33 34.74 17.80
C GLY A 79 32.40 34.02 18.80
N CYS A 80 31.36 34.70 19.35
CA CYS A 80 30.39 34.05 20.23
C CYS A 80 29.62 32.94 19.51
N GLN A 81 29.32 31.87 20.22
CA GLN A 81 28.68 30.69 19.63
C GLN A 81 27.39 30.31 20.35
N ARG A 82 26.41 29.83 19.58
CA ARG A 82 25.20 29.20 20.09
C ARG A 82 24.86 27.99 19.26
N THR A 83 24.53 26.85 19.92
CA THR A 83 24.11 25.62 19.26
C THR A 83 22.65 25.36 19.54
N LEU A 84 21.89 25.01 18.50
CA LEU A 84 20.51 24.50 18.57
C LEU A 84 20.46 23.11 17.95
N SER A 85 19.44 22.33 18.32
CA SER A 85 19.22 20.99 17.77
C SER A 85 17.89 20.91 17.02
N ILE A 86 17.88 20.09 15.99
CA ILE A 86 16.69 19.72 15.21
C ILE A 86 16.57 18.21 15.34
N PHE A 87 15.43 17.72 15.84
CA PHE A 87 15.11 16.30 15.80
C PHE A 87 14.38 16.01 14.47
N VAL A 88 14.83 14.95 13.79
CA VAL A 88 14.26 14.51 12.51
C VAL A 88 13.87 13.04 12.64
N GLU A 89 12.58 12.78 12.50
CA GLU A 89 12.02 11.43 12.49
C GLU A 89 12.19 10.78 11.12
N GLU A 90 12.38 9.47 11.08
CA GLU A 90 12.39 8.71 9.82
C GLU A 90 11.02 8.12 9.53
N SER A 91 10.64 8.11 8.28
CA SER A 91 9.51 7.36 7.76
C SER A 91 9.78 6.94 6.32
N GLU A 92 8.95 6.05 5.76
CA GLU A 92 9.03 5.66 4.35
C GLU A 92 7.68 5.19 3.80
N THR A 93 7.59 5.13 2.48
CA THR A 93 6.44 4.51 1.80
C THR A 93 6.46 3.00 2.07
N ALA A 94 5.32 2.43 2.42
CA ALA A 94 5.19 0.99 2.62
C ALA A 94 5.61 0.20 1.37
N SER A 95 6.39 -0.87 1.57
CA SER A 95 6.81 -1.81 0.52
C SER A 95 6.34 -3.22 0.84
N PHE A 96 6.01 -3.99 -0.20
CA PHE A 96 5.68 -5.42 -0.14
C PHE A 96 6.76 -6.30 -0.78
N ASP A 97 7.78 -5.68 -1.33
CA ASP A 97 8.93 -6.28 -1.97
C ASP A 97 10.04 -6.35 -0.91
N LEU A 98 10.24 -7.56 -0.34
CA LEU A 98 11.14 -7.78 0.79
C LEU A 98 12.62 -7.81 0.36
N ASP A 99 12.89 -8.19 -0.89
CA ASP A 99 14.24 -8.29 -1.43
C ASP A 99 14.60 -7.12 -2.37
N GLU A 100 13.67 -6.18 -2.54
CA GLU A 100 13.85 -4.92 -3.30
C GLU A 100 14.20 -5.16 -4.78
N ASP A 101 13.76 -6.28 -5.36
CA ASP A 101 14.02 -6.61 -6.77
C ASP A 101 13.04 -5.94 -7.75
N GLY A 102 12.02 -5.26 -7.25
CA GLY A 102 10.99 -4.55 -8.00
C GLY A 102 9.81 -5.41 -8.40
N THR A 103 9.71 -6.66 -7.89
CA THR A 103 8.60 -7.57 -8.15
C THR A 103 8.06 -8.17 -6.85
N ILE A 104 6.75 -8.34 -6.76
CA ILE A 104 6.13 -9.02 -5.61
C ILE A 104 5.92 -10.48 -5.99
N THR A 105 6.64 -11.37 -5.33
CA THR A 105 6.52 -12.81 -5.53
C THR A 105 5.27 -13.39 -4.85
N GLU A 106 4.88 -14.62 -5.23
CA GLU A 106 3.75 -15.32 -4.58
C GLU A 106 4.00 -15.57 -3.08
N ASP A 107 5.25 -15.81 -2.70
CA ASP A 107 5.62 -16.04 -1.29
C ASP A 107 5.53 -14.74 -0.48
N GLU A 108 5.97 -13.60 -1.01
CA GLU A 108 5.80 -12.28 -0.39
C GLU A 108 4.32 -11.90 -0.30
N TYR A 109 3.54 -12.15 -1.35
CA TYR A 109 2.10 -11.97 -1.29
C TYR A 109 1.48 -12.76 -0.13
N LYS A 110 1.76 -14.05 0.01
CA LYS A 110 1.26 -14.90 1.11
C LYS A 110 1.81 -14.48 2.47
N TYR A 111 2.99 -13.92 2.51
CA TYR A 111 3.60 -13.38 3.73
C TYR A 111 2.80 -12.18 4.25
N PHE A 112 2.46 -11.25 3.40
CA PHE A 112 1.74 -10.03 3.78
C PHE A 112 0.21 -10.16 3.78
N VAL A 113 -0.36 -11.08 3.03
CA VAL A 113 -1.82 -11.13 2.80
C VAL A 113 -2.45 -12.40 3.35
N GLU A 114 -3.56 -12.26 4.05
CA GLU A 114 -4.46 -13.35 4.41
C GLU A 114 -5.86 -13.04 3.87
N VAL A 115 -6.36 -13.90 2.99
CA VAL A 115 -7.71 -13.80 2.42
C VAL A 115 -8.55 -14.97 2.90
N LYS A 116 -9.75 -14.68 3.43
CA LYS A 116 -10.81 -15.67 3.63
C LYS A 116 -11.91 -15.39 2.61
N ASP A 117 -11.95 -16.22 1.60
CA ASP A 117 -12.88 -16.14 0.48
C ASP A 117 -13.82 -17.34 0.42
N LEU A 118 -14.68 -17.40 -0.62
CA LEU A 118 -15.64 -18.49 -0.84
C LEU A 118 -16.66 -18.67 0.29
N THR A 119 -16.92 -17.62 1.06
CA THR A 119 -17.92 -17.66 2.14
C THR A 119 -19.34 -17.66 1.55
N ASN A 120 -20.25 -18.42 2.18
CA ASN A 120 -21.63 -18.55 1.70
C ASN A 120 -22.43 -17.23 1.71
N ASP A 121 -22.01 -16.24 2.48
CA ASP A 121 -22.74 -14.99 2.73
C ASP A 121 -22.02 -13.74 2.22
N ASN A 122 -21.06 -13.88 1.30
CA ASN A 122 -20.15 -12.79 0.88
C ASN A 122 -19.41 -12.14 2.08
N ASN A 123 -19.20 -12.88 3.14
CA ASN A 123 -18.47 -12.45 4.33
C ASN A 123 -16.96 -12.71 4.17
N ASN A 124 -16.44 -12.36 3.00
CA ASN A 124 -15.02 -12.50 2.73
C ASN A 124 -14.25 -11.42 3.49
N THR A 125 -13.04 -11.76 3.89
CA THR A 125 -12.17 -10.84 4.60
C THR A 125 -10.78 -10.79 3.98
N VAL A 126 -10.16 -9.62 4.08
CA VAL A 126 -8.76 -9.40 3.71
C VAL A 126 -8.05 -8.83 4.94
N ARG A 127 -6.90 -9.39 5.29
CA ARG A 127 -6.05 -8.93 6.38
C ARG A 127 -4.62 -8.75 5.89
N ILE A 128 -4.04 -7.61 6.21
CA ILE A 128 -2.61 -7.38 5.99
C ILE A 128 -1.86 -7.78 7.27
N LYS A 129 -0.80 -8.56 7.11
CA LYS A 129 0.03 -9.13 8.17
C LYS A 129 1.43 -8.54 8.13
N ASN A 130 2.23 -8.89 9.15
CA ASN A 130 3.66 -8.57 9.21
C ASN A 130 3.96 -7.09 8.96
N LEU A 131 3.16 -6.23 9.61
CA LEU A 131 3.19 -4.79 9.41
C LEU A 131 4.54 -4.13 9.71
N THR A 132 5.37 -4.76 10.55
CA THR A 132 6.72 -4.30 10.87
C THR A 132 7.70 -4.41 9.71
N ASP A 133 7.36 -5.23 8.72
CA ASP A 133 8.19 -5.50 7.56
C ASP A 133 7.72 -4.71 6.31
N LEU A 134 6.70 -3.85 6.49
CA LEU A 134 6.27 -2.89 5.46
C LEU A 134 7.22 -1.70 5.32
N GLY A 135 8.12 -1.52 6.30
CA GLY A 135 9.05 -0.40 6.37
C GLY A 135 8.94 0.41 7.67
N ILE A 136 9.68 1.52 7.72
CA ILE A 136 9.69 2.43 8.87
C ILE A 136 8.59 3.47 8.69
N GLY A 137 7.44 3.28 9.33
CA GLY A 137 6.33 4.22 9.19
C GLY A 137 5.19 3.99 10.16
N ASP A 138 4.27 4.94 10.21
CA ASP A 138 2.96 4.82 10.84
C ASP A 138 1.90 4.79 9.73
N TYR A 139 1.34 3.60 9.49
CA TYR A 139 0.53 3.33 8.32
C TYR A 139 -0.95 3.27 8.62
N GLU A 140 -1.75 3.63 7.61
CA GLU A 140 -3.19 3.45 7.56
C GLU A 140 -3.59 2.84 6.21
N PHE A 141 -4.73 2.16 6.18
CA PHE A 141 -5.11 1.23 5.13
C PHE A 141 -6.44 1.61 4.49
N ALA A 142 -6.53 1.49 3.16
CA ALA A 142 -7.77 1.61 2.41
C ALA A 142 -7.87 0.49 1.35
N ILE A 143 -9.10 0.22 0.88
CA ILE A 143 -9.38 -0.76 -0.17
C ILE A 143 -10.12 -0.08 -1.31
N ASP A 144 -9.73 -0.33 -2.54
CA ASP A 144 -10.33 0.10 -3.81
C ASP A 144 -10.33 1.61 -4.10
N ASP A 145 -10.06 2.47 -3.10
CA ASP A 145 -10.05 3.92 -3.29
C ASP A 145 -8.78 4.53 -2.68
N PRO A 146 -7.88 5.11 -3.50
CA PRO A 146 -6.66 5.77 -3.00
C PRO A 146 -6.93 7.04 -2.20
N THR A 147 -8.15 7.56 -2.25
CA THR A 147 -8.56 8.74 -1.45
C THR A 147 -9.20 8.37 -0.11
N GLY A 148 -9.41 7.08 0.15
CA GLY A 148 -9.97 6.56 1.39
C GLY A 148 -11.48 6.29 1.35
N PRO A 149 -12.10 5.95 2.46
CA PRO A 149 -11.62 6.17 3.84
C PRO A 149 -10.45 5.26 4.23
N TYR A 150 -9.49 5.84 4.93
CA TYR A 150 -8.39 5.10 5.55
C TYR A 150 -8.73 4.72 6.98
N GLN A 151 -8.21 3.57 7.43
CA GLN A 151 -8.36 3.04 8.78
C GLN A 151 -7.03 2.51 9.33
N ASP A 152 -6.87 2.54 10.66
CA ASP A 152 -5.66 2.01 11.31
C ASP A 152 -5.63 0.48 11.35
N ASP A 153 -6.80 -0.17 11.40
CA ASP A 153 -6.88 -1.63 11.40
C ASP A 153 -6.61 -2.17 9.97
N PRO A 154 -5.60 -3.04 9.78
CA PRO A 154 -5.29 -3.66 8.50
C PRO A 154 -6.26 -4.78 8.10
N PHE A 155 -7.50 -4.74 8.56
CA PHE A 155 -8.51 -5.78 8.39
C PHE A 155 -9.77 -5.25 7.71
N PHE A 156 -10.14 -5.85 6.58
CA PHE A 156 -11.32 -5.52 5.79
C PHE A 156 -12.34 -6.66 5.85
N GLU A 157 -13.58 -6.33 6.17
CA GLU A 157 -14.71 -7.25 6.20
C GLU A 157 -15.68 -6.99 5.05
N ASN A 158 -16.50 -8.00 4.74
CA ASN A 158 -17.54 -7.91 3.69
C ASN A 158 -16.97 -7.56 2.31
N VAL A 159 -15.73 -7.98 2.03
CA VAL A 159 -15.09 -7.75 0.75
C VAL A 159 -15.80 -8.60 -0.32
N ARG A 160 -16.18 -7.97 -1.42
CA ARG A 160 -16.85 -8.67 -2.52
C ARG A 160 -15.86 -9.57 -3.27
N PRO A 161 -16.34 -10.64 -3.92
CA PRO A 161 -15.46 -11.37 -4.84
C PRO A 161 -14.98 -10.50 -6.00
N GLY A 162 -13.69 -10.59 -6.30
CA GLY A 162 -13.03 -9.82 -7.35
C GLY A 162 -11.56 -9.58 -7.08
N ILE A 163 -10.94 -8.76 -7.89
CA ILE A 163 -9.63 -8.19 -7.65
C ILE A 163 -9.85 -6.84 -6.98
N HIS A 164 -9.14 -6.60 -5.89
CA HIS A 164 -9.19 -5.37 -5.10
C HIS A 164 -7.79 -4.80 -4.96
N THR A 165 -7.66 -3.49 -4.91
CA THR A 165 -6.40 -2.83 -4.63
C THR A 165 -6.38 -2.36 -3.18
N ILE A 166 -5.37 -2.77 -2.43
CA ILE A 166 -5.07 -2.25 -1.09
C ILE A 166 -4.12 -1.08 -1.22
N TYR A 167 -4.46 0.01 -0.54
CA TYR A 167 -3.63 1.21 -0.41
C TYR A 167 -3.14 1.34 1.02
N ILE A 168 -1.84 1.54 1.18
CA ILE A 168 -1.20 1.76 2.48
C ILE A 168 -0.54 3.12 2.47
N ARG A 169 -1.10 4.06 3.22
CA ARG A 169 -0.62 5.43 3.31
C ARG A 169 0.22 5.61 4.56
N ASP A 170 1.39 6.18 4.40
CA ASP A 170 2.17 6.68 5.52
C ASP A 170 1.55 7.99 6.07
N LYS A 171 1.24 8.02 7.37
CA LYS A 171 0.63 9.19 8.03
C LYS A 171 1.56 10.38 8.12
N LYS A 172 2.87 10.16 7.99
CA LYS A 172 3.89 11.21 7.94
C LYS A 172 4.06 11.84 6.56
N GLY A 173 3.38 11.31 5.53
CA GLY A 173 3.33 11.88 4.20
C GLY A 173 4.40 11.35 3.24
N CYS A 174 5.07 10.25 3.55
CA CYS A 174 6.09 9.66 2.69
C CYS A 174 5.54 8.95 1.45
N GLY A 175 4.22 8.78 1.36
CA GLY A 175 3.58 8.25 0.16
C GLY A 175 2.54 7.18 0.42
N ILE A 176 2.11 6.54 -0.67
CA ILE A 176 1.11 5.48 -0.66
C ILE A 176 1.69 4.29 -1.41
N GLY A 177 1.89 3.18 -0.71
CA GLY A 177 2.12 1.87 -1.30
C GLY A 177 0.80 1.24 -1.74
N GLN A 178 0.82 0.42 -2.79
CA GLN A 178 -0.36 -0.28 -3.26
C GLN A 178 -0.03 -1.66 -3.80
N PHE A 179 -0.98 -2.59 -3.69
CA PHE A 179 -0.91 -3.91 -4.30
C PHE A 179 -2.30 -4.50 -4.48
N ASP A 180 -2.42 -5.44 -5.42
CA ASP A 180 -3.69 -6.10 -5.68
C ASP A 180 -3.86 -7.35 -4.81
N VAL A 181 -5.12 -7.60 -4.41
CA VAL A 181 -5.52 -8.82 -3.70
C VAL A 181 -6.66 -9.51 -4.43
N SER A 182 -6.63 -10.84 -4.43
CA SER A 182 -7.65 -11.67 -5.05
C SER A 182 -8.60 -12.24 -3.99
N VAL A 183 -9.89 -11.98 -4.15
CA VAL A 183 -10.97 -12.58 -3.36
C VAL A 183 -11.79 -13.46 -4.29
N ILE A 184 -11.62 -14.78 -4.17
CA ILE A 184 -12.29 -15.75 -5.04
C ILE A 184 -13.76 -15.87 -4.69
N GLY A 185 -14.61 -15.88 -5.73
CA GLY A 185 -16.04 -16.09 -5.57
C GLY A 185 -16.77 -16.13 -6.90
N TYR A 186 -18.10 -16.09 -6.83
CA TYR A 186 -18.95 -16.15 -8.02
C TYR A 186 -20.28 -15.46 -7.77
N LYS A 187 -20.97 -15.07 -8.86
CA LYS A 187 -22.34 -14.54 -8.81
C LYS A 187 -23.35 -15.67 -8.81
N LYS A 188 -24.41 -15.55 -8.00
CA LYS A 188 -25.47 -16.56 -7.88
C LYS A 188 -26.39 -16.63 -9.11
N TYR A 189 -26.35 -15.62 -9.99
CA TYR A 189 -27.08 -15.59 -11.26
C TYR A 189 -26.37 -14.71 -12.28
N PHE A 190 -26.77 -14.87 -13.54
CA PHE A 190 -26.41 -14.00 -14.64
C PHE A 190 -27.57 -13.87 -15.64
N THR A 191 -27.55 -12.80 -16.45
CA THR A 191 -28.66 -12.39 -17.32
C THR A 191 -28.14 -12.09 -18.73
N PRO A 192 -27.98 -13.12 -19.60
CA PRO A 192 -27.44 -12.93 -20.94
C PRO A 192 -28.48 -12.28 -21.89
N ASN A 193 -28.67 -10.97 -21.74
CA ASN A 193 -29.61 -10.15 -22.53
C ASN A 193 -28.89 -9.13 -23.44
N GLY A 194 -27.56 -9.03 -23.38
CA GLY A 194 -26.73 -8.15 -24.20
C GLY A 194 -26.72 -6.69 -23.76
N ASP A 195 -27.07 -6.39 -22.51
CA ASP A 195 -27.06 -5.03 -21.96
C ASP A 195 -25.70 -4.62 -21.38
N GLY A 196 -24.70 -5.54 -21.38
CA GLY A 196 -23.37 -5.34 -20.80
C GLY A 196 -23.31 -5.60 -19.29
N ILE A 197 -24.42 -5.98 -18.64
CA ILE A 197 -24.48 -6.21 -17.20
C ILE A 197 -24.76 -7.68 -16.92
N GLN A 198 -23.77 -8.40 -16.40
CA GLN A 198 -23.88 -9.83 -16.07
C GLN A 198 -24.33 -10.71 -17.24
N ASP A 199 -23.91 -10.39 -18.45
CA ASP A 199 -24.21 -11.19 -19.67
C ASP A 199 -23.50 -12.54 -19.67
N THR A 200 -22.43 -12.69 -18.90
CA THR A 200 -21.68 -13.93 -18.77
C THR A 200 -21.50 -14.33 -17.31
N TRP A 201 -21.37 -15.63 -17.05
CA TRP A 201 -21.04 -16.16 -15.74
C TRP A 201 -19.60 -16.65 -15.69
N ARG A 202 -18.87 -16.23 -14.68
CA ARG A 202 -17.48 -16.63 -14.43
C ARG A 202 -17.16 -16.67 -12.93
N ILE A 203 -16.01 -17.25 -12.61
CA ILE A 203 -15.40 -17.12 -11.30
C ILE A 203 -14.74 -15.76 -11.23
N LEU A 204 -14.94 -15.07 -10.11
CA LEU A 204 -14.37 -13.75 -9.82
C LEU A 204 -13.08 -13.91 -9.01
N GLY A 205 -12.17 -12.94 -9.09
CA GLY A 205 -10.88 -12.98 -8.41
C GLY A 205 -9.80 -13.75 -9.17
N ILE A 206 -10.08 -14.25 -10.38
CA ILE A 206 -9.09 -14.90 -11.25
C ILE A 206 -8.72 -13.94 -12.39
N ASN A 207 -7.42 -13.82 -12.66
CA ASN A 207 -6.88 -13.09 -13.80
C ASN A 207 -5.52 -13.70 -14.23
N GLU A 208 -4.78 -13.00 -15.07
CA GLU A 208 -3.47 -13.46 -15.56
C GLU A 208 -2.40 -13.59 -14.45
N PHE A 209 -2.57 -12.91 -13.33
CA PHE A 209 -1.65 -12.93 -12.17
C PHE A 209 -2.14 -13.84 -11.05
N PHE A 210 -3.45 -13.91 -10.84
CA PHE A 210 -4.07 -14.66 -9.75
C PHE A 210 -4.78 -15.90 -10.29
N GLN A 211 -4.26 -17.08 -9.98
CA GLN A 211 -4.87 -18.38 -10.27
C GLN A 211 -5.11 -18.67 -11.78
N PRO A 212 -4.23 -18.23 -12.72
CA PRO A 212 -4.49 -18.31 -14.18
C PRO A 212 -4.70 -19.75 -14.70
N ASN A 213 -4.07 -20.73 -14.07
CA ASN A 213 -4.13 -22.14 -14.51
C ASN A 213 -5.28 -22.93 -13.87
N SER A 214 -6.21 -22.25 -13.22
CA SER A 214 -7.40 -22.86 -12.62
C SER A 214 -8.30 -23.51 -13.69
N LYS A 215 -9.11 -24.50 -13.29
CA LYS A 215 -10.06 -25.19 -14.18
C LYS A 215 -11.48 -24.98 -13.68
N VAL A 216 -12.36 -24.57 -14.59
CA VAL A 216 -13.77 -24.31 -14.29
C VAL A 216 -14.65 -25.12 -15.21
N TYR A 217 -15.52 -25.95 -14.64
CA TYR A 217 -16.43 -26.81 -15.38
C TYR A 217 -17.89 -26.46 -15.03
N ILE A 218 -18.76 -26.36 -16.07
CA ILE A 218 -20.18 -26.09 -15.93
C ILE A 218 -20.98 -27.30 -16.39
N PHE A 219 -21.99 -27.68 -15.59
CA PHE A 219 -22.83 -28.84 -15.79
C PHE A 219 -24.32 -28.46 -15.77
N ASP A 220 -25.13 -29.26 -16.48
CA ASP A 220 -26.59 -29.23 -16.32
C ASP A 220 -27.04 -29.97 -15.04
N ARG A 221 -28.34 -29.95 -14.76
CA ARG A 221 -28.96 -30.63 -13.60
C ARG A 221 -28.77 -32.14 -13.58
N TYR A 222 -28.39 -32.75 -14.72
CA TYR A 222 -28.18 -34.19 -14.84
C TYR A 222 -26.70 -34.57 -14.76
N GLY A 223 -25.82 -33.60 -14.50
CA GLY A 223 -24.37 -33.79 -14.44
C GLY A 223 -23.68 -33.87 -15.79
N LYS A 224 -24.36 -33.52 -16.87
CA LYS A 224 -23.74 -33.44 -18.19
C LYS A 224 -22.86 -32.20 -18.27
N LEU A 225 -21.59 -32.36 -18.64
CA LEU A 225 -20.66 -31.26 -18.90
C LEU A 225 -21.15 -30.43 -20.11
N LEU A 226 -21.32 -29.14 -19.87
CA LEU A 226 -21.71 -28.16 -20.87
C LEU A 226 -20.54 -27.37 -21.39
N LYS A 227 -19.66 -26.92 -20.47
CA LYS A 227 -18.54 -26.03 -20.79
C LYS A 227 -17.37 -26.28 -19.84
N GLU A 228 -16.18 -26.28 -20.39
CA GLU A 228 -14.94 -26.00 -19.69
C GLU A 228 -14.59 -24.53 -19.98
N LEU A 229 -14.45 -23.69 -18.94
CA LEU A 229 -14.10 -22.29 -19.08
C LEU A 229 -12.61 -22.11 -18.89
N ASP A 230 -12.02 -21.28 -19.73
CA ASP A 230 -10.78 -20.60 -19.40
C ASP A 230 -11.12 -19.48 -18.38
N PRO A 231 -10.59 -19.55 -17.15
CA PRO A 231 -11.00 -18.64 -16.09
C PRO A 231 -10.53 -17.19 -16.29
N VAL A 232 -9.55 -16.97 -17.18
CA VAL A 232 -9.00 -15.64 -17.50
C VAL A 232 -9.81 -14.95 -18.60
N LEU A 233 -10.52 -15.72 -19.42
CA LEU A 233 -11.32 -15.18 -20.53
C LEU A 233 -12.75 -14.81 -20.11
N ASP A 234 -13.52 -14.35 -21.09
CA ASP A 234 -14.93 -14.07 -20.94
C ASP A 234 -15.69 -15.32 -20.44
N GLY A 235 -16.58 -15.15 -19.50
CA GLY A 235 -17.31 -16.23 -18.89
C GLY A 235 -18.24 -17.01 -19.85
N TRP A 236 -19.10 -17.86 -19.30
CA TRP A 236 -20.13 -18.57 -20.05
C TRP A 236 -21.31 -17.68 -20.38
N ASP A 237 -21.66 -17.58 -21.66
CA ASP A 237 -22.75 -16.78 -22.21
C ASP A 237 -24.14 -17.46 -22.14
N GLY A 238 -24.24 -18.63 -21.52
CA GLY A 238 -25.50 -19.39 -21.44
C GLY A 238 -25.86 -20.14 -22.72
N THR A 239 -24.87 -20.46 -23.58
CA THR A 239 -25.10 -21.27 -24.77
C THR A 239 -24.41 -22.63 -24.67
N PHE A 240 -24.95 -23.64 -25.38
CA PHE A 240 -24.34 -24.94 -25.59
C PHE A 240 -24.48 -25.36 -27.07
N ILE A 241 -23.34 -25.61 -27.75
CA ILE A 241 -23.28 -25.91 -29.18
C ILE A 241 -24.06 -24.87 -30.00
N GLY A 242 -23.84 -23.56 -29.70
CA GLY A 242 -24.44 -22.42 -30.38
C GLY A 242 -25.94 -22.24 -30.16
N ARG A 243 -26.55 -22.93 -29.20
CA ARG A 243 -27.96 -22.81 -28.86
C ARG A 243 -28.13 -22.26 -27.44
N PRO A 244 -29.03 -21.29 -27.22
CA PRO A 244 -29.35 -20.81 -25.89
C PRO A 244 -29.84 -21.94 -24.99
N MET A 245 -29.29 -21.98 -23.78
CA MET A 245 -29.71 -22.91 -22.73
C MET A 245 -30.95 -22.37 -21.99
N PRO A 246 -31.80 -23.26 -21.45
CA PRO A 246 -32.98 -22.88 -20.70
C PRO A 246 -32.67 -22.04 -19.47
N GLN A 247 -33.62 -21.18 -19.06
CA GLN A 247 -33.61 -20.50 -17.77
C GLN A 247 -33.79 -21.54 -16.67
N THR A 248 -32.75 -21.82 -15.91
CA THR A 248 -32.72 -22.78 -14.81
C THR A 248 -31.40 -22.65 -14.06
N ASP A 249 -31.21 -23.48 -13.02
CA ASP A 249 -29.96 -23.61 -12.33
C ASP A 249 -28.97 -24.50 -13.08
N TYR A 250 -27.70 -24.13 -12.99
CA TYR A 250 -26.53 -24.83 -13.51
C TYR A 250 -25.55 -25.06 -12.39
N TRP A 251 -24.80 -26.12 -12.45
CA TRP A 251 -23.79 -26.50 -11.45
C TRP A 251 -22.41 -26.25 -12.00
N PHE A 252 -21.46 -25.94 -11.09
CA PHE A 252 -20.07 -25.79 -11.46
C PHE A 252 -19.14 -26.50 -10.49
N ARG A 253 -17.95 -26.79 -10.96
CA ARG A 253 -16.82 -27.28 -10.17
C ARG A 253 -15.56 -26.53 -10.61
N VAL A 254 -14.80 -26.06 -9.61
CA VAL A 254 -13.58 -25.30 -9.79
C VAL A 254 -12.44 -26.01 -9.11
N PHE A 255 -11.32 -26.10 -9.81
CA PHE A 255 -10.03 -26.50 -9.26
C PHE A 255 -9.09 -25.32 -9.40
N LEU A 256 -8.76 -24.70 -8.29
CA LEU A 256 -7.82 -23.58 -8.25
C LEU A 256 -6.39 -24.06 -8.38
N GLU A 257 -5.52 -23.22 -8.91
CA GLU A 257 -4.11 -23.52 -9.09
C GLU A 257 -3.41 -23.82 -7.75
N ASP A 258 -3.81 -23.15 -6.66
CA ASP A 258 -3.32 -23.36 -5.29
C ASP A 258 -3.79 -24.68 -4.64
N GLY A 259 -4.52 -25.53 -5.39
CA GLY A 259 -5.01 -26.84 -4.97
C GLY A 259 -6.36 -26.81 -4.24
N ARG A 260 -6.95 -25.65 -3.99
CA ARG A 260 -8.31 -25.58 -3.45
C ARG A 260 -9.33 -26.01 -4.49
N GLU A 261 -10.38 -26.70 -4.03
CA GLU A 261 -11.51 -27.12 -4.86
C GLU A 261 -12.80 -26.61 -4.25
N PHE A 262 -13.72 -26.13 -5.10
CA PHE A 262 -15.06 -25.82 -4.68
C PHE A 262 -16.09 -26.07 -5.78
N LYS A 263 -17.35 -26.17 -5.37
CA LYS A 263 -18.48 -26.42 -6.27
C LYS A 263 -19.70 -25.65 -5.76
N GLY A 264 -20.61 -25.38 -6.66
CA GLY A 264 -21.85 -24.67 -6.35
C GLY A 264 -22.81 -24.72 -7.50
N HIS A 265 -23.81 -23.87 -7.43
CA HIS A 265 -24.75 -23.64 -8.51
C HIS A 265 -25.01 -22.14 -8.68
N PHE A 266 -25.51 -21.79 -9.87
CA PHE A 266 -25.95 -20.45 -10.22
C PHE A 266 -27.13 -20.53 -11.19
N SER A 267 -27.92 -19.48 -11.26
CA SER A 267 -29.10 -19.41 -12.11
C SER A 267 -28.82 -18.62 -13.39
N LEU A 268 -29.22 -19.17 -14.52
CA LEU A 268 -29.39 -18.42 -15.76
C LEU A 268 -30.78 -17.83 -15.76
N VAL A 269 -30.89 -16.50 -15.82
CA VAL A 269 -32.14 -15.76 -15.82
C VAL A 269 -32.27 -15.02 -17.16
N ARG A 270 -33.43 -15.14 -17.84
CA ARG A 270 -33.77 -14.34 -19.01
C ARG A 270 -34.96 -13.49 -18.67
N GLY A 271 -35.02 -12.25 -19.18
CA GLY A 271 -36.17 -11.40 -19.04
C GLY A 271 -37.39 -12.09 -19.67
N PHE A 272 -38.57 -11.83 -19.10
CA PHE A 272 -39.80 -12.21 -19.76
C PHE A 272 -39.96 -11.25 -20.96
N ASP A 273 -39.99 -11.81 -22.18
CA ASP A 273 -40.46 -11.10 -23.39
C ASP A 273 -41.94 -10.73 -23.27
#